data_f2f64b1f62a2d8d9d328cececa2f55e3
#
_entry.id   f2f64b1f62a2d8d9d328cececa2f55e3
#
_cell.length_a   1.000
_cell.length_b   1.000
_cell.length_c   1.000
_cell.angle_alpha   90.00
_cell.angle_beta   90.00
_cell.angle_gamma   90.00
#
_symmetry.space_group_name_H-M   'P 1'
#
loop_
_entity.id
_entity.type
_entity.pdbx_description
1 polymer ?
#
loop_
_entity_poly.entity_id
_entity_poly.type
_entity_poly.pdbx_seq_one_letter_code
_entity_poly.pdbx_strand_id
1 'polypeptide(L)'
;ENVRQKLIDLTEKEHENVAEGDQSILNMLFHDSYIEINEKFNYQIGFDQGAAEQGHTWILEKSINPLPKILHYISQDKPWNQFSVGRLRENWWNYSFMEWSYIVSTWKEKGDFYSAQIYKPKLTCMNLTNSWCVEKMDYLVKQLPEVHFYICAHTFMADELKRLATFNNVTLYPNDFPLLIEKRLKEVDIYLDLNHDQKLMYIYDLVKKFEKPMLTFDNTRCLTIPEESYAGIFHHDRPDEMVSAIKLLEPDF
;
A
#
# COMPACT_ATOMS: atom_id res chain seq x y z
N GLU A 1 -30.11 34.73 2.88
CA GLU A 1 -30.11 34.39 4.32
C GLU A 1 -28.79 33.70 4.69
N ASN A 2 -28.20 34.13 5.82
CA ASN A 2 -26.83 33.72 6.17
C ASN A 2 -26.83 32.27 6.72
N VAL A 3 -26.37 31.30 5.90
CA VAL A 3 -26.24 29.87 6.27
C VAL A 3 -25.46 29.68 7.57
N ARG A 4 -24.40 30.48 7.78
CA ARG A 4 -23.60 30.43 9.01
C ARG A 4 -24.45 30.68 10.25
N GLN A 5 -25.33 31.70 10.22
CA GLN A 5 -26.19 32.02 11.38
C GLN A 5 -27.17 30.88 11.64
N LYS A 6 -27.80 30.32 10.60
CA LYS A 6 -28.70 29.17 10.75
C LYS A 6 -28.02 27.96 11.38
N LEU A 7 -26.74 27.69 11.00
CA LEU A 7 -25.98 26.60 11.61
C LEU A 7 -25.69 26.85 13.08
N ILE A 8 -25.31 28.09 13.45
CA ILE A 8 -25.07 28.46 14.84
C ILE A 8 -26.35 28.29 15.67
N ASP A 9 -27.47 28.89 15.22
CA ASP A 9 -28.76 28.85 15.92
C ASP A 9 -29.24 27.40 16.09
N LEU A 10 -29.09 26.57 15.06
CA LEU A 10 -29.45 25.16 15.11
C LEU A 10 -28.53 24.35 16.04
N THR A 11 -27.22 24.63 16.04
CA THR A 11 -26.28 24.00 16.96
C THR A 11 -26.59 24.34 18.40
N GLU A 12 -26.82 25.61 18.71
CA GLU A 12 -27.20 26.06 20.06
C GLU A 12 -28.47 25.38 20.57
N LYS A 13 -29.42 25.15 19.66
CA LYS A 13 -30.72 24.55 20.00
C LYS A 13 -30.64 23.03 20.18
N GLU A 14 -29.88 22.33 19.35
CA GLU A 14 -29.97 20.86 19.18
C GLU A 14 -28.73 20.10 19.64
N HIS A 15 -27.62 20.76 20.05
CA HIS A 15 -26.31 20.08 20.33
C HIS A 15 -26.40 18.97 21.38
N GLU A 16 -27.34 19.05 22.33
CA GLU A 16 -27.58 18.02 23.35
C GLU A 16 -28.43 16.85 22.84
N ASN A 17 -29.13 17.03 21.73
CA ASN A 17 -30.07 16.07 21.17
C ASN A 17 -29.53 15.28 19.98
N VAL A 18 -28.30 15.57 19.54
CA VAL A 18 -27.73 14.96 18.34
C VAL A 18 -26.65 13.93 18.71
N ALA A 19 -26.72 12.74 18.09
CA ALA A 19 -25.79 11.65 18.36
C ALA A 19 -24.42 11.78 17.66
N GLU A 20 -24.38 12.45 16.50
CA GLU A 20 -23.22 12.50 15.60
C GLU A 20 -22.64 13.91 15.43
N GLY A 21 -22.84 14.76 16.42
CA GLY A 21 -22.27 16.10 16.49
C GLY A 21 -22.63 16.96 15.27
N ASP A 22 -21.61 17.47 14.59
CA ASP A 22 -21.73 18.37 13.44
C ASP A 22 -22.42 17.74 12.23
N GLN A 23 -22.25 16.44 11.99
CA GLN A 23 -22.94 15.75 10.90
C GLN A 23 -24.46 15.77 11.08
N SER A 24 -24.94 15.53 12.29
CA SER A 24 -26.37 15.61 12.57
C SER A 24 -26.94 17.02 12.33
N ILE A 25 -26.22 18.05 12.75
CA ILE A 25 -26.62 19.46 12.54
C ILE A 25 -26.67 19.81 11.04
N LEU A 26 -25.64 19.40 10.29
CA LEU A 26 -25.59 19.60 8.83
C LEU A 26 -26.73 18.86 8.12
N ASN A 27 -26.99 17.61 8.50
CA ASN A 27 -28.08 16.83 7.94
C ASN A 27 -29.44 17.44 8.23
N MET A 28 -29.67 17.96 9.44
CA MET A 28 -30.91 18.65 9.80
C MET A 28 -31.14 19.92 8.96
N LEU A 29 -30.05 20.67 8.69
CA LEU A 29 -30.19 21.92 7.93
C LEU A 29 -30.35 21.69 6.43
N PHE A 30 -29.74 20.66 5.88
CA PHE A 30 -29.60 20.47 4.44
C PHE A 30 -30.28 19.21 3.88
N HIS A 31 -31.02 18.44 4.68
CA HIS A 31 -31.58 17.14 4.28
C HIS A 31 -32.39 17.17 2.96
N ASP A 32 -33.03 18.30 2.62
CA ASP A 32 -33.79 18.47 1.38
C ASP A 32 -33.01 19.19 0.26
N SER A 33 -31.76 19.57 0.51
CA SER A 33 -31.01 20.45 -0.40
C SER A 33 -29.57 20.02 -0.67
N TYR A 34 -29.17 18.81 -0.26
CA TYR A 34 -27.84 18.28 -0.60
C TYR A 34 -27.84 17.65 -2.01
N ILE A 35 -26.66 17.63 -2.61
CA ILE A 35 -26.40 16.94 -3.86
C ILE A 35 -25.60 15.68 -3.54
N GLU A 36 -26.15 14.52 -3.87
CA GLU A 36 -25.44 13.25 -3.73
C GLU A 36 -24.27 13.21 -4.73
N ILE A 37 -23.06 12.95 -4.22
CA ILE A 37 -21.87 12.75 -5.03
C ILE A 37 -21.58 11.26 -5.16
N ASN A 38 -20.90 10.87 -6.26
CA ASN A 38 -20.50 9.49 -6.48
C ASN A 38 -19.61 9.00 -5.33
N GLU A 39 -19.85 7.79 -4.84
CA GLU A 39 -19.13 7.15 -3.72
C GLU A 39 -17.60 7.16 -3.86
N LYS A 40 -17.08 7.17 -5.09
CA LYS A 40 -15.64 7.27 -5.34
C LYS A 40 -14.97 8.52 -4.76
N PHE A 41 -15.74 9.56 -4.45
CA PHE A 41 -15.25 10.81 -3.83
C PHE A 41 -15.33 10.81 -2.31
N ASN A 42 -15.85 9.75 -1.70
CA ASN A 42 -15.87 9.54 -0.25
C ASN A 42 -16.01 8.05 0.05
N TYR A 43 -15.07 7.24 -0.45
CA TYR A 43 -15.11 5.80 -0.23
C TYR A 43 -14.72 5.50 1.23
N GLN A 44 -15.68 5.06 2.01
CA GLN A 44 -15.53 4.83 3.44
C GLN A 44 -14.91 3.47 3.71
N ILE A 45 -13.69 3.47 4.27
CA ILE A 45 -12.97 2.28 4.72
C ILE A 45 -13.28 2.07 6.21
N GLY A 46 -13.80 0.90 6.54
CA GLY A 46 -14.12 0.52 7.93
C GLY A 46 -15.49 -0.13 8.11
N PHE A 47 -16.47 0.18 7.29
CA PHE A 47 -17.75 -0.57 7.29
C PHE A 47 -17.57 -2.02 6.86
N ASP A 48 -16.66 -2.29 5.94
CA ASP A 48 -16.31 -3.63 5.48
C ASP A 48 -15.73 -4.49 6.62
N GLN A 49 -14.94 -3.89 7.53
CA GLN A 49 -14.45 -4.59 8.70
C GLN A 49 -15.61 -4.95 9.66
N GLY A 50 -16.49 -4.00 9.97
CA GLY A 50 -17.66 -4.26 10.81
C GLY A 50 -18.58 -5.32 10.21
N ALA A 51 -18.75 -5.35 8.89
CA ALA A 51 -19.51 -6.40 8.21
C ALA A 51 -18.80 -7.75 8.29
N ALA A 52 -17.48 -7.80 8.18
CA ALA A 52 -16.70 -9.02 8.31
C ALA A 52 -16.78 -9.61 9.74
N GLU A 53 -16.76 -8.77 10.77
CA GLU A 53 -16.97 -9.15 12.17
C GLU A 53 -18.36 -9.76 12.40
N GLN A 54 -19.35 -9.38 11.58
CA GLN A 54 -20.69 -9.97 11.57
C GLN A 54 -20.81 -11.21 10.68
N GLY A 55 -19.69 -11.76 10.18
CA GLY A 55 -19.64 -12.97 9.38
C GLY A 55 -19.64 -12.77 7.85
N HIS A 56 -19.68 -11.52 7.36
CA HIS A 56 -19.65 -11.22 5.92
C HIS A 56 -18.21 -11.06 5.39
N THR A 57 -17.34 -12.03 5.67
CA THR A 57 -15.90 -11.98 5.36
C THR A 57 -15.58 -11.83 3.88
N TRP A 58 -16.48 -12.23 2.97
CA TRP A 58 -16.36 -12.08 1.53
C TRP A 58 -16.15 -10.62 1.09
N ILE A 59 -16.61 -9.65 1.90
CA ILE A 59 -16.45 -8.22 1.63
C ILE A 59 -14.96 -7.84 1.62
N LEU A 60 -14.14 -8.45 2.49
CA LEU A 60 -12.70 -8.19 2.57
C LEU A 60 -11.93 -8.74 1.35
N GLU A 61 -12.50 -9.71 0.66
CA GLU A 61 -11.91 -10.31 -0.54
C GLU A 61 -12.28 -9.54 -1.82
N LYS A 62 -13.31 -8.69 -1.75
CA LYS A 62 -13.77 -7.90 -2.89
C LYS A 62 -12.69 -6.90 -3.31
N SER A 63 -12.23 -7.03 -4.55
CA SER A 63 -11.29 -6.07 -5.13
C SER A 63 -11.93 -4.69 -5.27
N ILE A 64 -11.18 -3.65 -4.89
CA ILE A 64 -11.56 -2.25 -5.10
C ILE A 64 -10.77 -1.74 -6.31
N ASN A 65 -11.34 -1.93 -7.48
CA ASN A 65 -10.73 -1.52 -8.74
C ASN A 65 -11.81 -0.94 -9.69
N PRO A 66 -11.64 0.29 -10.20
CA PRO A 66 -10.54 1.20 -9.95
C PRO A 66 -10.54 1.76 -8.52
N LEU A 67 -9.36 2.20 -8.05
CA LEU A 67 -9.26 2.86 -6.74
C LEU A 67 -10.16 4.11 -6.69
N PRO A 68 -10.84 4.35 -5.55
CA PRO A 68 -11.59 5.56 -5.33
C PRO A 68 -10.70 6.81 -5.36
N LYS A 69 -11.31 7.95 -5.65
CA LYS A 69 -10.62 9.26 -5.69
C LYS A 69 -10.24 9.76 -4.29
N ILE A 70 -11.10 9.49 -3.31
CA ILE A 70 -10.90 9.85 -1.90
C ILE A 70 -11.18 8.61 -1.06
N LEU A 71 -10.19 8.21 -0.26
CA LEU A 71 -10.30 7.16 0.75
C LEU A 71 -10.55 7.81 2.11
N HIS A 72 -11.64 7.46 2.75
CA HIS A 72 -12.02 7.96 4.06
C HIS A 72 -12.00 6.83 5.08
N TYR A 73 -10.99 6.84 5.96
CA TYR A 73 -10.83 5.82 7.01
C TYR A 73 -11.69 6.17 8.22
N ILE A 74 -12.88 5.57 8.32
CA ILE A 74 -13.91 5.93 9.33
C ILE A 74 -13.86 5.07 10.59
N SER A 75 -13.28 3.84 10.54
CA SER A 75 -13.19 2.96 11.71
C SER A 75 -12.18 3.44 12.74
N GLN A 76 -12.21 2.85 13.95
CA GLN A 76 -11.18 3.07 14.97
C GLN A 76 -9.82 2.48 14.55
N ASP A 77 -9.83 1.45 13.70
CA ASP A 77 -8.62 0.94 13.05
C ASP A 77 -8.17 1.89 11.95
N LYS A 78 -7.33 2.85 12.33
CA LYS A 78 -6.77 3.85 11.40
C LYS A 78 -5.54 3.28 10.69
N PRO A 79 -5.28 3.69 9.43
CA PRO A 79 -4.14 3.19 8.65
C PRO A 79 -2.77 3.47 9.30
N TRP A 80 -2.69 4.48 10.15
CA TRP A 80 -1.47 4.82 10.92
C TRP A 80 -1.31 4.05 12.22
N ASN A 81 -2.29 3.25 12.65
CA ASN A 81 -2.16 2.41 13.84
C ASN A 81 -1.13 1.30 13.56
N GLN A 82 -0.31 1.00 14.57
CA GLN A 82 0.78 0.02 14.44
C GLN A 82 0.29 -1.35 13.98
N PHE A 83 -0.86 -1.78 14.47
CA PHE A 83 -1.46 -3.08 14.18
C PHE A 83 -2.74 -2.98 13.33
N SER A 84 -2.81 -1.97 12.45
CA SER A 84 -3.94 -1.84 11.54
C SER A 84 -3.97 -2.99 10.54
N VAL A 85 -5.16 -3.57 10.37
CA VAL A 85 -5.49 -4.55 9.33
C VAL A 85 -6.43 -3.96 8.28
N GLY A 86 -6.69 -2.66 8.37
CA GLY A 86 -7.60 -1.95 7.48
C GLY A 86 -7.18 -2.06 6.00
N ARG A 87 -8.17 -2.22 5.13
CA ARG A 87 -7.94 -2.29 3.68
C ARG A 87 -7.36 -0.97 3.17
N LEU A 88 -6.53 -1.05 2.14
CA LEU A 88 -5.93 0.11 1.47
C LEU A 88 -5.08 1.02 2.39
N ARG A 89 -4.67 0.54 3.59
CA ARG A 89 -3.83 1.29 4.52
C ARG A 89 -2.50 1.72 3.90
N GLU A 90 -1.98 0.93 2.97
CA GLU A 90 -0.75 1.21 2.22
C GLU A 90 -0.83 2.54 1.46
N ASN A 91 -2.00 2.92 0.97
CA ASN A 91 -2.17 4.20 0.28
C ASN A 91 -1.90 5.37 1.23
N TRP A 92 -2.37 5.28 2.48
CA TRP A 92 -2.08 6.31 3.48
C TRP A 92 -0.58 6.38 3.80
N TRP A 93 0.07 5.22 4.00
CA TRP A 93 1.50 5.16 4.30
C TRP A 93 2.34 5.71 3.15
N ASN A 94 2.03 5.38 1.91
CA ASN A 94 2.74 5.91 0.75
C ASN A 94 2.70 7.45 0.73
N TYR A 95 1.52 8.06 0.94
CA TYR A 95 1.42 9.52 1.01
C TYR A 95 2.07 10.11 2.26
N SER A 96 1.95 9.45 3.40
CA SER A 96 2.55 9.90 4.67
C SER A 96 4.07 9.98 4.61
N PHE A 97 4.71 9.12 3.81
CA PHE A 97 6.16 9.10 3.63
C PHE A 97 6.67 10.07 2.57
N MET A 98 5.79 10.61 1.74
CA MET A 98 6.17 11.57 0.71
C MET A 98 6.39 12.97 1.29
N GLU A 99 7.42 13.65 0.80
CA GLU A 99 7.60 15.06 1.07
C GLU A 99 6.46 15.88 0.45
N TRP A 100 5.94 16.86 1.21
CA TRP A 100 4.82 17.69 0.75
C TRP A 100 5.14 18.43 -0.57
N SER A 101 6.36 18.92 -0.72
CA SER A 101 6.83 19.55 -1.95
C SER A 101 6.73 18.63 -3.16
N TYR A 102 7.03 17.35 -2.99
CA TYR A 102 6.90 16.34 -4.04
C TYR A 102 5.42 16.11 -4.42
N ILE A 103 4.55 15.97 -3.43
CA ILE A 103 3.11 15.80 -3.67
C ILE A 103 2.57 16.98 -4.46
N VAL A 104 2.91 18.22 -4.07
CA VAL A 104 2.46 19.45 -4.73
C VAL A 104 3.02 19.58 -6.15
N SER A 105 4.29 19.25 -6.37
CA SER A 105 4.90 19.31 -7.72
C SER A 105 4.25 18.31 -8.67
N THR A 106 4.02 17.08 -8.20
CA THR A 106 3.33 16.03 -8.96
C THR A 106 1.91 16.45 -9.36
N TRP A 107 1.22 17.17 -8.49
CA TRP A 107 -0.10 17.72 -8.77
C TRP A 107 -0.06 18.80 -9.86
N LYS A 108 0.94 19.68 -9.82
CA LYS A 108 1.10 20.76 -10.81
C LYS A 108 1.49 20.25 -12.19
N GLU A 109 2.35 19.23 -12.25
CA GLU A 109 2.87 18.70 -13.51
C GLU A 109 1.88 17.80 -14.25
N LYS A 110 1.06 17.03 -13.52
CA LYS A 110 0.20 16.01 -14.13
C LYS A 110 -1.20 16.47 -14.50
N GLY A 111 -1.61 17.72 -14.18
CA GLY A 111 -2.89 18.37 -14.57
C GLY A 111 -4.17 17.55 -14.46
N ASP A 112 -4.05 16.24 -14.55
CA ASP A 112 -5.05 15.20 -14.45
C ASP A 112 -4.50 14.03 -13.62
N PHE A 113 -4.34 14.24 -12.33
CA PHE A 113 -3.99 13.17 -11.39
C PHE A 113 -4.98 11.99 -11.44
N TYR A 114 -6.12 12.19 -12.08
CA TYR A 114 -7.23 11.27 -12.16
C TYR A 114 -7.36 10.52 -13.48
N SER A 115 -6.63 10.90 -14.49
CA SER A 115 -6.46 10.13 -15.71
C SER A 115 -5.24 9.20 -15.64
N ALA A 116 -4.60 9.08 -14.47
CA ALA A 116 -3.63 8.03 -14.28
C ALA A 116 -4.27 6.75 -14.80
N GLN A 117 -3.86 6.34 -15.98
CA GLN A 117 -4.16 5.01 -16.50
C GLN A 117 -3.98 4.06 -15.33
N ILE A 118 -4.93 3.17 -15.13
CA ILE A 118 -4.78 2.11 -14.13
C ILE A 118 -3.48 1.43 -14.50
N TYR A 119 -2.41 1.79 -13.78
CA TYR A 119 -1.10 1.20 -14.00
C TYR A 119 -1.27 -0.27 -13.65
N LYS A 120 -1.38 -1.10 -14.67
CA LYS A 120 -1.35 -2.54 -14.50
C LYS A 120 0.10 -2.93 -14.70
N PRO A 121 0.84 -3.24 -13.63
CA PRO A 121 2.23 -3.65 -13.78
C PRO A 121 2.28 -4.92 -14.62
N LYS A 122 3.28 -5.05 -15.45
CA LYS A 122 3.53 -6.27 -16.21
C LYS A 122 3.99 -7.40 -15.29
N LEU A 123 4.72 -7.03 -14.24
CA LEU A 123 5.30 -7.94 -13.27
C LEU A 123 5.29 -7.30 -11.89
N THR A 124 5.19 -8.13 -10.86
CA THR A 124 5.22 -7.70 -9.47
C THR A 124 6.33 -8.40 -8.69
N CYS A 125 7.12 -7.64 -7.97
CA CYS A 125 8.17 -8.13 -7.10
C CYS A 125 7.85 -7.82 -5.63
N MET A 126 8.21 -8.71 -4.71
CA MET A 126 8.06 -8.48 -3.28
C MET A 126 9.39 -8.67 -2.56
N ASN A 127 9.68 -7.78 -1.63
CA ASN A 127 10.76 -7.93 -0.64
C ASN A 127 10.18 -7.82 0.76
N LEU A 128 10.57 -8.73 1.66
CA LEU A 128 10.28 -8.64 3.08
C LEU A 128 11.56 -8.31 3.84
N THR A 129 11.57 -7.19 4.55
CA THR A 129 12.76 -6.73 5.28
C THR A 129 12.44 -6.31 6.71
N ASN A 130 13.43 -6.46 7.59
CA ASN A 130 13.52 -5.77 8.88
C ASN A 130 14.78 -4.88 8.92
N SER A 131 15.48 -4.76 7.79
CA SER A 131 16.67 -3.92 7.66
C SER A 131 16.29 -2.45 7.47
N TRP A 132 17.21 -1.57 7.77
CA TRP A 132 17.08 -0.15 7.50
C TRP A 132 17.25 0.21 6.01
N CYS A 133 17.84 -0.68 5.22
CA CYS A 133 17.97 -0.57 3.77
C CYS A 133 17.77 -1.92 3.08
N VAL A 134 17.51 -1.89 1.79
CA VAL A 134 17.39 -3.05 0.91
C VAL A 134 18.39 -2.87 -0.23
N GLU A 135 19.27 -3.87 -0.44
CA GLU A 135 20.39 -3.79 -1.39
C GLU A 135 19.91 -3.44 -2.80
N LYS A 136 20.49 -2.36 -3.37
CA LYS A 136 20.21 -1.89 -4.75
C LYS A 136 18.73 -1.64 -5.09
N MET A 137 17.82 -1.57 -4.13
CA MET A 137 16.40 -1.41 -4.40
C MET A 137 16.09 -0.13 -5.18
N ASP A 138 16.75 0.98 -4.84
CA ASP A 138 16.59 2.25 -5.55
C ASP A 138 17.04 2.16 -7.02
N TYR A 139 18.07 1.37 -7.31
CA TYR A 139 18.53 1.10 -8.67
C TYR A 139 17.51 0.26 -9.44
N LEU A 140 17.06 -0.86 -8.85
CA LEU A 140 16.07 -1.76 -9.48
C LEU A 140 14.77 -1.04 -9.82
N VAL A 141 14.24 -0.26 -8.88
CA VAL A 141 13.01 0.52 -9.06
C VAL A 141 13.12 1.51 -10.22
N LYS A 142 14.28 2.17 -10.37
CA LYS A 142 14.53 3.12 -11.48
C LYS A 142 14.69 2.44 -12.84
N GLN A 143 15.32 1.25 -12.87
CA GLN A 143 15.61 0.53 -14.11
C GLN A 143 14.43 -0.31 -14.62
N LEU A 144 13.41 -0.52 -13.77
CA LEU A 144 12.26 -1.38 -14.03
C LEU A 144 10.94 -0.62 -13.74
N PRO A 145 10.65 0.48 -14.47
CA PRO A 145 9.46 1.30 -14.21
C PRO A 145 8.15 0.55 -14.48
N GLU A 146 8.16 -0.51 -15.29
CA GLU A 146 7.04 -1.38 -15.61
C GLU A 146 6.79 -2.50 -14.59
N VAL A 147 7.74 -2.72 -13.67
CA VAL A 147 7.63 -3.70 -12.58
C VAL A 147 7.17 -2.99 -11.32
N HIS A 148 6.22 -3.56 -10.59
CA HIS A 148 5.78 -3.00 -9.32
C HIS A 148 6.45 -3.71 -8.15
N PHE A 149 6.97 -2.93 -7.21
CA PHE A 149 7.73 -3.42 -6.06
C PHE A 149 6.91 -3.27 -4.77
N TYR A 150 6.63 -4.38 -4.10
CA TYR A 150 6.06 -4.43 -2.76
C TYR A 150 7.18 -4.59 -1.74
N ILE A 151 7.39 -3.58 -0.91
CA ILE A 151 8.38 -3.60 0.17
C ILE A 151 7.63 -3.73 1.49
N CYS A 152 7.73 -4.90 2.10
CA CYS A 152 7.03 -5.26 3.32
C CYS A 152 7.98 -5.26 4.52
N ALA A 153 7.49 -4.87 5.68
CA ALA A 153 8.22 -4.97 6.95
C ALA A 153 7.26 -5.26 8.11
N HIS A 154 7.68 -6.08 9.07
CA HIS A 154 6.93 -6.29 10.32
C HIS A 154 7.02 -5.11 11.28
N THR A 155 7.99 -4.21 11.05
CA THR A 155 8.30 -3.06 11.88
C THR A 155 8.08 -1.75 11.14
N PHE A 156 8.35 -0.65 11.82
CA PHE A 156 8.47 0.64 11.16
C PHE A 156 9.61 0.62 10.14
N MET A 157 9.41 1.29 9.02
CA MET A 157 10.43 1.45 8.01
C MET A 157 11.35 2.63 8.33
N ALA A 158 12.63 2.47 8.07
CA ALA A 158 13.62 3.54 8.12
C ALA A 158 13.36 4.60 7.03
N ASP A 159 13.91 5.80 7.22
CA ASP A 159 13.69 6.92 6.29
C ASP A 159 14.27 6.65 4.90
N GLU A 160 15.32 5.85 4.81
CA GLU A 160 15.90 5.38 3.54
C GLU A 160 14.88 4.58 2.72
N LEU A 161 14.12 3.70 3.36
CA LEU A 161 13.07 2.93 2.69
C LEU A 161 11.84 3.79 2.37
N LYS A 162 11.48 4.72 3.26
CA LYS A 162 10.35 5.64 3.04
C LYS A 162 10.52 6.49 1.79
N ARG A 163 11.76 6.88 1.44
CA ARG A 163 12.07 7.63 0.22
C ARG A 163 11.66 6.88 -1.06
N LEU A 164 11.60 5.56 -1.01
CA LEU A 164 11.14 4.75 -2.15
C LEU A 164 9.66 4.99 -2.49
N ALA A 165 8.86 5.50 -1.54
CA ALA A 165 7.46 5.88 -1.81
C ALA A 165 7.31 7.01 -2.86
N THR A 166 8.38 7.72 -3.21
CA THR A 166 8.38 8.71 -4.29
C THR A 166 8.29 8.09 -5.68
N PHE A 167 8.57 6.79 -5.81
CA PHE A 167 8.46 6.07 -7.08
C PHE A 167 7.05 5.52 -7.28
N ASN A 168 6.46 5.77 -8.45
CA ASN A 168 5.09 5.33 -8.78
C ASN A 168 4.92 3.81 -8.82
N ASN A 169 6.01 3.07 -9.01
CA ASN A 169 6.05 1.62 -9.08
C ASN A 169 6.48 0.96 -7.76
N VAL A 170 6.36 1.67 -6.63
CA VAL A 170 6.66 1.15 -5.30
C VAL A 170 5.45 1.30 -4.39
N THR A 171 5.14 0.26 -3.63
CA THR A 171 4.20 0.30 -2.52
C THR A 171 4.88 -0.21 -1.25
N LEU A 172 4.83 0.61 -0.20
CA LEU A 172 5.39 0.27 1.11
C LEU A 172 4.31 -0.30 2.03
N TYR A 173 4.64 -1.39 2.71
CA TYR A 173 3.78 -2.06 3.69
C TYR A 173 4.50 -2.15 5.04
N PRO A 174 4.59 -1.04 5.80
CA PRO A 174 5.13 -1.06 7.16
C PRO A 174 4.16 -1.75 8.13
N ASN A 175 4.70 -2.31 9.21
CA ASN A 175 3.93 -2.98 10.25
C ASN A 175 2.99 -4.06 9.71
N ASP A 176 3.44 -4.82 8.74
CA ASP A 176 2.62 -5.83 8.09
C ASP A 176 2.66 -7.16 8.89
N PHE A 177 1.51 -7.86 8.92
CA PHE A 177 1.39 -9.11 9.65
C PHE A 177 1.77 -10.31 8.78
N PRO A 178 2.22 -11.43 9.37
CA PRO A 178 2.55 -12.63 8.61
C PRO A 178 1.44 -13.09 7.67
N LEU A 179 0.17 -13.00 8.09
CA LEU A 179 -0.98 -13.37 7.27
C LEU A 179 -1.13 -12.47 6.03
N LEU A 180 -0.91 -11.16 6.18
CA LEU A 180 -0.98 -10.23 5.05
C LEU A 180 0.22 -10.41 4.12
N ILE A 181 1.40 -10.68 4.67
CA ILE A 181 2.60 -11.01 3.91
C ILE A 181 2.40 -12.29 3.10
N GLU A 182 1.83 -13.34 3.69
CA GLU A 182 1.48 -14.58 2.97
C GLU A 182 0.53 -14.30 1.80
N LYS A 183 -0.52 -13.49 2.05
CA LYS A 183 -1.47 -13.10 1.00
C LYS A 183 -0.76 -12.36 -0.15
N ARG A 184 0.07 -11.37 0.16
CA ARG A 184 0.81 -10.59 -0.86
C ARG A 184 1.78 -11.46 -1.63
N LEU A 185 2.54 -12.33 -0.93
CA LEU A 185 3.47 -13.24 -1.57
C LEU A 185 2.77 -14.18 -2.56
N LYS A 186 1.55 -14.61 -2.25
CA LYS A 186 0.75 -15.43 -3.16
C LYS A 186 0.39 -14.67 -4.46
N GLU A 187 0.17 -13.36 -4.37
CA GLU A 187 -0.27 -12.50 -5.48
C GLU A 187 0.89 -11.98 -6.35
N VAL A 188 2.12 -11.92 -5.83
CA VAL A 188 3.28 -11.43 -6.60
C VAL A 188 3.91 -12.51 -7.48
N ASP A 189 4.72 -12.09 -8.44
CA ASP A 189 5.37 -12.98 -9.41
C ASP A 189 6.75 -13.43 -8.92
N ILE A 190 7.53 -12.54 -8.29
CA ILE A 190 8.92 -12.77 -7.88
C ILE A 190 9.11 -12.35 -6.42
N TYR A 191 9.87 -13.15 -5.67
CA TYR A 191 10.39 -12.76 -4.36
C TYR A 191 11.85 -12.31 -4.47
N LEU A 192 12.16 -11.12 -3.91
CA LEU A 192 13.50 -10.55 -3.87
C LEU A 192 14.07 -10.65 -2.45
N ASP A 193 15.13 -11.44 -2.27
CA ASP A 193 15.82 -11.61 -1.00
C ASP A 193 17.02 -10.66 -0.89
N LEU A 194 16.75 -9.36 -0.63
CA LEU A 194 17.72 -8.27 -0.75
C LEU A 194 18.09 -7.57 0.57
N ASN A 195 17.68 -8.10 1.71
CA ASN A 195 17.99 -7.51 3.01
C ASN A 195 19.26 -8.12 3.63
N HIS A 196 20.08 -7.27 4.27
CA HIS A 196 21.35 -7.65 4.86
C HIS A 196 21.24 -8.31 6.24
N ASP A 197 20.32 -7.81 7.06
CA ASP A 197 20.22 -8.19 8.46
C ASP A 197 19.46 -9.52 8.67
N GLN A 198 19.05 -9.75 9.88
CA GLN A 198 18.37 -10.97 10.28
C GLN A 198 17.24 -11.35 9.33
N LYS A 199 17.37 -12.52 8.73
CA LYS A 199 16.39 -13.08 7.83
C LYS A 199 15.16 -13.60 8.60
N LEU A 200 13.98 -13.38 8.05
CA LEU A 200 12.74 -13.91 8.56
C LEU A 200 12.49 -15.29 7.94
N MET A 201 12.92 -16.34 8.63
CA MET A 201 13.04 -17.70 8.06
C MET A 201 11.72 -18.25 7.48
N TYR A 202 10.56 -17.90 8.05
CA TYR A 202 9.27 -18.41 7.58
C TYR A 202 8.94 -17.97 6.13
N ILE A 203 9.56 -16.88 5.63
CA ILE A 203 9.27 -16.41 4.27
C ILE A 203 9.76 -17.40 3.20
N TYR A 204 10.87 -18.08 3.46
CA TYR A 204 11.41 -19.06 2.52
C TYR A 204 10.51 -20.28 2.37
N ASP A 205 9.85 -20.70 3.46
CA ASP A 205 8.86 -21.78 3.41
C ASP A 205 7.65 -21.36 2.58
N LEU A 206 7.22 -20.10 2.70
CA LEU A 206 6.12 -19.55 1.91
C LEU A 206 6.51 -19.38 0.43
N VAL A 207 7.72 -18.89 0.13
CA VAL A 207 8.24 -18.77 -1.23
C VAL A 207 8.24 -20.13 -1.92
N LYS A 208 8.71 -21.18 -1.22
CA LYS A 208 8.68 -22.55 -1.70
C LYS A 208 7.25 -23.09 -1.87
N LYS A 209 6.38 -22.85 -0.87
CA LYS A 209 4.96 -23.26 -0.90
C LYS A 209 4.21 -22.71 -2.09
N PHE A 210 4.49 -21.46 -2.48
CA PHE A 210 3.83 -20.77 -3.60
C PHE A 210 4.64 -20.82 -4.90
N GLU A 211 5.74 -21.58 -4.91
CA GLU A 211 6.60 -21.80 -6.10
C GLU A 211 7.07 -20.48 -6.75
N LYS A 212 7.36 -19.45 -5.91
CA LYS A 212 7.80 -18.16 -6.43
C LYS A 212 9.28 -18.20 -6.77
N PRO A 213 9.69 -17.74 -7.98
CA PRO A 213 11.11 -17.53 -8.26
C PRO A 213 11.70 -16.55 -7.26
N MET A 214 12.85 -16.91 -6.68
CA MET A 214 13.56 -16.12 -5.69
C MET A 214 14.88 -15.62 -6.25
N LEU A 215 15.10 -14.31 -6.22
CA LEU A 215 16.33 -13.67 -6.69
C LEU A 215 17.04 -12.98 -5.52
N THR A 216 18.37 -13.01 -5.54
CA THR A 216 19.20 -12.39 -4.49
C THR A 216 20.53 -11.88 -5.05
N PHE A 217 21.19 -10.99 -4.30
CA PHE A 217 22.61 -10.71 -4.50
C PHE A 217 23.49 -11.62 -3.63
N ASP A 218 24.73 -11.82 -4.03
CA ASP A 218 25.72 -12.65 -3.34
C ASP A 218 25.95 -12.17 -1.88
N ASN A 219 25.90 -10.87 -1.64
CA ASN A 219 26.08 -10.25 -0.32
C ASN A 219 24.81 -10.21 0.54
N THR A 220 23.64 -10.54 -0.02
CA THR A 220 22.37 -10.60 0.73
C THR A 220 21.79 -12.00 0.83
N ARG A 221 22.37 -12.97 0.20
CA ARG A 221 21.92 -14.37 0.21
C ARG A 221 21.83 -14.93 1.63
N CYS A 222 20.73 -15.63 1.93
CA CYS A 222 20.61 -16.39 3.16
C CYS A 222 21.45 -17.67 3.09
N LEU A 223 22.51 -17.76 3.89
CA LEU A 223 23.46 -18.89 3.86
C LEU A 223 22.88 -20.22 4.35
N THR A 224 21.75 -20.19 5.07
CA THR A 224 21.05 -21.40 5.53
C THR A 224 20.09 -21.97 4.49
N ILE A 225 19.87 -21.26 3.40
CA ILE A 225 19.03 -21.69 2.27
C ILE A 225 19.95 -22.24 1.16
N PRO A 226 19.67 -23.45 0.64
CA PRO A 226 20.44 -24.03 -0.47
C PRO A 226 20.45 -23.12 -1.70
N GLU A 227 21.56 -23.06 -2.42
CA GLU A 227 21.70 -22.20 -3.60
C GLU A 227 20.70 -22.54 -4.70
N GLU A 228 20.39 -23.82 -4.87
CA GLU A 228 19.38 -24.31 -5.82
C GLU A 228 17.95 -23.83 -5.53
N SER A 229 17.71 -23.26 -4.35
CA SER A 229 16.43 -22.64 -4.02
C SER A 229 16.26 -21.25 -4.63
N TYR A 230 17.34 -20.64 -5.11
CA TYR A 230 17.31 -19.36 -5.80
C TYR A 230 17.21 -19.58 -7.31
N ALA A 231 16.31 -18.86 -7.95
CA ALA A 231 16.22 -18.80 -9.41
C ALA A 231 17.40 -17.99 -10.02
N GLY A 232 18.03 -17.12 -9.22
CA GLY A 232 19.24 -16.40 -9.59
C GLY A 232 19.96 -15.78 -8.40
N ILE A 233 21.29 -15.87 -8.41
CA ILE A 233 22.20 -15.21 -7.47
C ILE A 233 23.11 -14.31 -8.30
N PHE A 234 23.10 -13.02 -8.04
CA PHE A 234 23.81 -12.01 -8.84
C PHE A 234 24.90 -11.33 -8.01
N HIS A 235 25.94 -10.85 -8.67
CA HIS A 235 26.97 -10.07 -7.98
C HIS A 235 26.42 -8.67 -7.64
N HIS A 236 26.58 -8.23 -6.38
CA HIS A 236 26.02 -6.97 -5.90
C HIS A 236 26.55 -5.71 -6.62
N ASP A 237 27.76 -5.78 -7.22
CA ASP A 237 28.30 -4.70 -8.06
C ASP A 237 27.76 -4.72 -9.49
N ARG A 238 26.97 -5.72 -9.85
CA ARG A 238 26.37 -5.89 -11.19
C ARG A 238 24.84 -6.01 -11.12
N PRO A 239 24.14 -5.02 -10.58
CA PRO A 239 22.68 -5.06 -10.45
C PRO A 239 21.95 -5.08 -11.80
N ASP A 240 22.61 -4.70 -12.89
CA ASP A 240 22.14 -4.80 -14.27
C ASP A 240 21.83 -6.26 -14.70
N GLU A 241 22.55 -7.22 -14.15
CA GLU A 241 22.29 -8.65 -14.42
C GLU A 241 20.94 -9.08 -13.82
N MET A 242 20.63 -8.65 -12.58
CA MET A 242 19.33 -8.90 -11.96
C MET A 242 18.19 -8.19 -12.71
N VAL A 243 18.41 -6.94 -13.16
CA VAL A 243 17.44 -6.22 -14.01
C VAL A 243 17.13 -7.03 -15.27
N SER A 244 18.16 -7.56 -15.93
CA SER A 244 18.01 -8.36 -17.14
C SER A 244 17.25 -9.66 -16.86
N ALA A 245 17.55 -10.34 -15.75
CA ALA A 245 16.86 -11.56 -15.33
C ALA A 245 15.38 -11.30 -15.03
N ILE A 246 15.04 -10.21 -14.33
CA ILE A 246 13.65 -9.85 -14.05
C ILE A 246 12.88 -9.61 -15.36
N LYS A 247 13.46 -8.91 -16.33
CA LYS A 247 12.84 -8.70 -17.65
C LYS A 247 12.58 -9.97 -18.43
N LEU A 248 13.42 -11.00 -18.27
CA LEU A 248 13.24 -12.31 -18.92
C LEU A 248 12.14 -13.16 -18.27
N LEU A 249 11.73 -12.82 -17.04
CA LEU A 249 10.64 -13.49 -16.32
C LEU A 249 9.27 -12.82 -16.60
N GLU A 250 9.22 -11.78 -17.44
CA GLU A 250 7.94 -11.23 -17.90
C GLU A 250 7.14 -12.33 -18.61
N PRO A 251 5.88 -12.55 -18.21
CA PRO A 251 5.03 -13.52 -18.91
C PRO A 251 4.85 -13.07 -20.36
N ASP A 252 5.11 -13.96 -21.30
CA ASP A 252 4.75 -13.77 -22.70
C ASP A 252 3.22 -13.61 -22.80
N PHE A 253 2.75 -12.44 -23.25
CA PHE A 253 1.34 -12.16 -23.53
C PHE A 253 1.04 -12.29 -25.03
#